data_17d7fcf2ed68d653ef0008e599ee601b
#
_entry.id   17d7fcf2ed68d653ef0008e599ee601b
#
_cell.length_a   1.000
_cell.length_b   1.000
_cell.length_c   1.000
_cell.angle_alpha   90.00
_cell.angle_beta   90.00
_cell.angle_gamma   90.00
#
_symmetry.space_group_name_H-M   'P 1'
#
loop_
_entity.id
_entity.type
_entity.pdbx_description
1 polymer ?
#
loop_
_entity_poly.entity_id
_entity_poly.type
_entity_poly.pdbx_seq_one_letter_code
_entity_poly.pdbx_strand_id
1 'polypeptide(L)'
;MIKRQNEPNEAVKQRKGACRLPPVANRPLPPVIDPRRARLIRETEKKWVNGTELRYHFLAQPTAAAGPAPQREAVRIAFSTWKELGIGLNFKEVAQASEAEIRIAFDANDGSWSYIGRDAIDLVGDPSKPTMNFGWDLTTTYGRDTALHEIGHALGFPHEHQNPNSGIVWDEAAVYAYFAGHPNYWDRETTYYNIIRKLEPREVEGSAWDRDSVMHYHFEAGLISEPEALRGKPLIPKGSLSPTDIEEVRRFYPTLDPQLPELKVWELQRVQLPPGGQLDWVIRPSETREYTLQTFGALDTVMVLFEVTNDGPRYMAADDDSGTSLNAELKVRLLPGREYILRLRLYYSDASGGGALMMY
;
A
#
# COMPACT_ATOMS: atom_id res chain seq x y z
N MET A 1 -60.03 29.65 -6.46
CA MET A 1 -58.93 29.42 -5.50
C MET A 1 -58.38 28.00 -5.76
N ILE A 2 -57.31 27.92 -6.55
CA ILE A 2 -56.66 26.66 -6.87
C ILE A 2 -55.44 26.56 -5.95
N LYS A 3 -55.45 25.56 -5.03
CA LYS A 3 -54.32 25.24 -4.15
C LYS A 3 -53.19 24.66 -5.03
N ARG A 4 -52.07 25.37 -5.09
CA ARG A 4 -50.83 24.82 -5.58
C ARG A 4 -50.37 23.72 -4.60
N GLN A 5 -50.31 22.48 -5.08
CA GLN A 5 -49.65 21.39 -4.39
C GLN A 5 -48.15 21.66 -4.48
N ASN A 6 -47.50 21.69 -3.32
CA ASN A 6 -46.05 21.70 -3.21
C ASN A 6 -45.50 20.38 -3.78
N GLU A 7 -44.70 20.45 -4.82
CA GLU A 7 -43.89 19.34 -5.27
C GLU A 7 -42.89 18.98 -4.17
N PRO A 8 -42.63 17.70 -3.92
CA PRO A 8 -41.66 17.31 -2.94
C PRO A 8 -40.24 17.65 -3.42
N ASN A 9 -39.57 18.33 -2.54
CA ASN A 9 -38.17 18.74 -2.53
C ASN A 9 -37.23 17.74 -3.22
N GLU A 10 -36.35 18.26 -4.07
CA GLU A 10 -35.26 17.51 -4.70
C GLU A 10 -34.56 16.63 -3.65
N ALA A 11 -34.39 15.36 -3.98
CA ALA A 11 -33.67 14.40 -3.15
C ALA A 11 -32.32 15.00 -2.77
N VAL A 12 -32.11 15.25 -1.48
CA VAL A 12 -30.83 15.62 -0.92
C VAL A 12 -29.83 14.56 -1.38
N LYS A 13 -28.95 14.91 -2.32
CA LYS A 13 -27.87 14.02 -2.75
C LYS A 13 -27.11 13.60 -1.51
N GLN A 14 -27.20 12.32 -1.17
CA GLN A 14 -26.53 11.77 -0.01
C GLN A 14 -25.03 11.97 -0.19
N ARG A 15 -24.42 12.78 0.68
CA ARG A 15 -22.97 13.01 0.68
C ARG A 15 -22.26 11.68 0.88
N LYS A 16 -21.19 11.44 0.13
CA LYS A 16 -20.36 10.24 0.25
C LYS A 16 -19.36 10.42 1.37
N GLY A 17 -19.13 9.37 2.15
CA GLY A 17 -18.04 9.32 3.12
C GLY A 17 -16.68 9.33 2.41
N ALA A 18 -15.70 9.97 3.00
CA ALA A 18 -14.31 9.92 2.54
C ALA A 18 -13.50 8.91 3.37
N CYS A 19 -12.52 8.28 2.75
CA CYS A 19 -11.54 7.45 3.43
C CYS A 19 -10.75 8.28 4.46
N ARG A 20 -10.44 7.72 5.62
CA ARG A 20 -9.64 8.36 6.65
C ARG A 20 -8.41 7.52 6.94
N LEU A 21 -7.26 7.92 6.41
CA LEU A 21 -6.00 7.26 6.76
C LEU A 21 -5.77 7.35 8.28
N PRO A 22 -5.43 6.24 8.95
CA PRO A 22 -5.00 6.27 10.33
C PRO A 22 -3.78 7.18 10.49
N PRO A 23 -3.74 8.03 11.54
CA PRO A 23 -2.55 8.82 11.81
C PRO A 23 -1.38 7.89 12.17
N VAL A 24 -0.30 8.00 11.43
CA VAL A 24 0.92 7.23 11.65
C VAL A 24 1.92 8.10 12.39
N ALA A 25 2.31 7.70 13.59
CA ALA A 25 3.38 8.35 14.32
C ALA A 25 4.70 8.20 13.55
N ASN A 26 5.49 9.29 13.52
CA ASN A 26 6.84 9.22 12.96
C ASN A 26 7.65 8.16 13.72
N ARG A 27 8.16 7.15 13.01
CA ARG A 27 9.10 6.19 13.61
C ARG A 27 10.33 6.95 14.09
N PRO A 28 10.82 6.65 15.31
CA PRO A 28 12.10 7.21 15.75
C PRO A 28 13.20 6.63 14.85
N LEU A 29 13.91 7.51 14.16
CA LEU A 29 15.07 7.13 13.37
C LEU A 29 16.30 7.08 14.29
N PRO A 30 17.26 6.19 14.02
CA PRO A 30 18.54 6.20 14.74
C PRO A 30 19.15 7.61 14.70
N PRO A 31 19.71 8.11 15.81
CA PRO A 31 20.16 9.51 15.94
C PRO A 31 21.31 9.92 15.01
N VAL A 32 21.86 8.96 14.23
CA VAL A 32 23.01 9.17 13.33
C VAL A 32 22.59 9.38 11.87
N ILE A 33 21.31 9.33 11.54
CA ILE A 33 20.85 9.41 10.15
C ILE A 33 20.61 10.86 9.74
N ASP A 34 21.19 11.25 8.59
CA ASP A 34 20.92 12.54 7.93
C ASP A 34 19.41 12.76 7.79
N PRO A 35 18.85 13.96 8.14
CA PRO A 35 17.42 14.24 8.05
C PRO A 35 16.81 14.03 6.65
N ARG A 36 17.60 14.19 5.58
CA ARG A 36 17.15 13.93 4.20
C ARG A 36 16.99 12.43 3.96
N ARG A 37 17.94 11.63 4.44
CA ARG A 37 17.91 10.19 4.43
C ARG A 37 16.76 9.65 5.29
N ALA A 38 16.57 10.24 6.47
CA ALA A 38 15.47 9.94 7.37
C ALA A 38 14.10 10.09 6.72
N ARG A 39 13.93 11.07 5.84
CA ARG A 39 12.68 11.32 5.11
C ARG A 39 12.44 10.28 4.02
N LEU A 40 13.46 9.94 3.25
CA LEU A 40 13.46 8.88 2.24
C LEU A 40 13.13 7.50 2.82
N ILE A 41 13.68 7.16 3.99
CA ILE A 41 13.44 5.90 4.69
C ILE A 41 11.93 5.69 4.98
N ARG A 42 11.20 6.75 5.38
CA ARG A 42 9.80 6.63 5.81
C ARG A 42 8.83 6.21 4.71
N GLU A 43 9.15 6.47 3.45
CA GLU A 43 8.23 6.31 2.33
C GLU A 43 8.42 5.00 1.57
N THR A 44 9.65 4.56 1.48
CA THR A 44 9.98 3.26 0.88
C THR A 44 9.75 2.08 1.83
N GLU A 45 9.71 2.32 3.14
CA GLU A 45 9.36 1.32 4.15
C GLU A 45 7.93 0.76 3.98
N LYS A 46 7.04 1.46 3.29
CA LYS A 46 5.63 1.04 3.11
C LYS A 46 5.44 0.02 2.00
N LYS A 47 6.36 -0.06 1.06
CA LYS A 47 6.29 -0.97 -0.08
C LYS A 47 6.57 -2.41 0.35
N TRP A 48 5.72 -3.33 -0.08
CA TRP A 48 5.97 -4.76 0.07
C TRP A 48 7.11 -5.21 -0.84
N VAL A 49 7.82 -6.23 -0.42
CA VAL A 49 8.77 -6.92 -1.31
C VAL A 49 7.96 -7.59 -2.42
N ASN A 50 8.30 -7.32 -3.68
CA ASN A 50 7.61 -7.91 -4.81
C ASN A 50 7.72 -9.45 -4.75
N GLY A 51 6.62 -10.14 -5.02
CA GLY A 51 6.49 -11.59 -4.84
C GLY A 51 6.01 -12.02 -3.44
N THR A 52 5.70 -11.07 -2.56
CA THR A 52 5.05 -11.39 -1.28
C THR A 52 3.64 -11.91 -1.53
N GLU A 53 3.25 -12.97 -0.82
CA GLU A 53 1.87 -13.37 -0.67
C GLU A 53 1.27 -12.60 0.52
N LEU A 54 0.45 -11.59 0.23
CA LEU A 54 -0.29 -10.84 1.23
C LEU A 54 -1.51 -11.63 1.67
N ARG A 55 -1.56 -11.94 2.96
CA ARG A 55 -2.67 -12.69 3.53
C ARG A 55 -3.67 -11.72 4.12
N TYR A 56 -4.95 -11.99 3.87
CA TYR A 56 -6.03 -11.20 4.44
C TYR A 56 -7.03 -12.05 5.19
N HIS A 57 -7.64 -11.47 6.22
CA HIS A 57 -8.62 -12.13 7.07
C HIS A 57 -9.78 -11.18 7.36
N PHE A 58 -11.01 -11.70 7.28
CA PHE A 58 -12.20 -10.97 7.69
C PHE A 58 -12.45 -11.18 9.17
N LEU A 59 -12.37 -10.12 9.97
CA LEU A 59 -12.64 -10.19 11.40
C LEU A 59 -14.11 -10.56 11.66
N ALA A 60 -14.31 -11.52 12.56
CA ALA A 60 -15.64 -11.96 12.97
C ALA A 60 -16.06 -11.38 14.33
N GLN A 61 -15.13 -10.74 15.04
CA GLN A 61 -15.37 -10.13 16.34
C GLN A 61 -14.76 -8.72 16.40
N PRO A 62 -15.42 -7.77 17.05
CA PRO A 62 -16.80 -7.90 17.57
C PRO A 62 -17.80 -8.15 16.43
N THR A 63 -18.97 -8.72 16.73
CA THR A 63 -19.99 -9.06 15.72
C THR A 63 -20.39 -7.87 14.84
N ALA A 64 -20.32 -6.66 15.39
CA ALA A 64 -20.55 -5.42 14.63
C ALA A 64 -19.52 -5.18 13.51
N ALA A 65 -18.32 -5.74 13.62
CA ALA A 65 -17.26 -5.65 12.62
C ALA A 65 -17.28 -6.82 11.63
N ALA A 66 -18.16 -7.81 11.80
CA ALA A 66 -18.28 -8.94 10.90
C ALA A 66 -19.09 -8.57 9.67
N GLY A 67 -18.43 -8.55 8.51
CA GLY A 67 -19.08 -8.23 7.24
C GLY A 67 -20.04 -9.33 6.78
N PRO A 68 -21.24 -8.98 6.26
CA PRO A 68 -22.11 -9.94 5.59
C PRO A 68 -21.44 -10.50 4.31
N ALA A 69 -21.89 -11.70 3.90
CA ALA A 69 -21.28 -12.40 2.76
C ALA A 69 -21.15 -11.55 1.47
N PRO A 70 -22.16 -10.75 1.04
CA PRO A 70 -22.01 -9.92 -0.14
C PRO A 70 -20.91 -8.85 -0.02
N GLN A 71 -20.70 -8.29 1.17
CA GLN A 71 -19.64 -7.31 1.42
C GLN A 71 -18.26 -7.96 1.31
N ARG A 72 -18.08 -9.12 1.93
CA ARG A 72 -16.82 -9.90 1.84
C ARG A 72 -16.53 -10.34 0.42
N GLU A 73 -17.56 -10.70 -0.35
CA GLU A 73 -17.40 -11.05 -1.77
C GLU A 73 -16.93 -9.86 -2.61
N ALA A 74 -17.46 -8.66 -2.37
CA ALA A 74 -16.99 -7.45 -3.03
C ALA A 74 -15.50 -7.19 -2.79
N VAL A 75 -15.00 -7.45 -1.57
CA VAL A 75 -13.57 -7.34 -1.25
C VAL A 75 -12.73 -8.39 -1.98
N ARG A 76 -13.21 -9.65 -2.05
CA ARG A 76 -12.50 -10.71 -2.81
C ARG A 76 -12.37 -10.35 -4.28
N ILE A 77 -13.45 -9.84 -4.88
CA ILE A 77 -13.44 -9.37 -6.27
C ILE A 77 -12.43 -8.23 -6.45
N ALA A 78 -12.35 -7.30 -5.50
CA ALA A 78 -11.39 -6.21 -5.58
C ALA A 78 -9.93 -6.71 -5.49
N PHE A 79 -9.61 -7.66 -4.60
CA PHE A 79 -8.28 -8.32 -4.60
C PHE A 79 -7.98 -9.03 -5.92
N SER A 80 -8.97 -9.76 -6.48
CA SER A 80 -8.81 -10.41 -7.78
C SER A 80 -8.56 -9.40 -8.90
N THR A 81 -9.26 -8.27 -8.90
CA THR A 81 -9.08 -7.18 -9.89
C THR A 81 -7.63 -6.68 -9.88
N TRP A 82 -7.06 -6.39 -8.70
CA TRP A 82 -5.65 -6.02 -8.59
C TRP A 82 -4.71 -7.13 -9.06
N LYS A 83 -5.00 -8.40 -8.72
CA LYS A 83 -4.16 -9.53 -9.12
C LYS A 83 -4.18 -9.80 -10.62
N GLU A 84 -5.32 -9.64 -11.27
CA GLU A 84 -5.50 -9.84 -12.72
C GLU A 84 -4.67 -8.86 -13.57
N LEU A 85 -4.15 -7.80 -12.97
CA LEU A 85 -3.20 -6.91 -13.62
C LEU A 85 -1.84 -7.56 -13.89
N GLY A 86 -1.58 -8.77 -13.38
CA GLY A 86 -0.32 -9.48 -13.57
C GLY A 86 0.80 -8.99 -12.66
N ILE A 87 0.48 -8.31 -11.58
CA ILE A 87 1.46 -7.83 -10.59
C ILE A 87 2.13 -8.99 -9.84
N GLY A 88 3.36 -8.75 -9.39
CA GLY A 88 4.16 -9.75 -8.69
C GLY A 88 3.69 -10.11 -7.28
N LEU A 89 2.71 -9.39 -6.70
CA LEU A 89 2.10 -9.77 -5.43
C LEU A 89 1.04 -10.84 -5.61
N ASN A 90 0.84 -11.66 -4.59
CA ASN A 90 -0.28 -12.60 -4.47
C ASN A 90 -1.15 -12.24 -3.28
N PHE A 91 -2.42 -12.69 -3.30
CA PHE A 91 -3.36 -12.46 -2.21
C PHE A 91 -3.96 -13.79 -1.76
N LYS A 92 -4.06 -14.01 -0.45
CA LYS A 92 -4.59 -15.25 0.12
C LYS A 92 -5.48 -14.98 1.31
N GLU A 93 -6.74 -15.43 1.24
CA GLU A 93 -7.60 -15.43 2.42
C GLU A 93 -7.17 -16.51 3.41
N VAL A 94 -7.02 -16.14 4.68
CA VAL A 94 -6.62 -17.08 5.74
C VAL A 94 -7.67 -17.17 6.84
N ALA A 95 -7.67 -18.32 7.53
CA ALA A 95 -8.68 -18.61 8.54
C ALA A 95 -8.46 -17.88 9.86
N GLN A 96 -7.21 -17.48 10.16
CA GLN A 96 -6.86 -16.89 11.45
C GLN A 96 -6.29 -15.48 11.25
N ALA A 97 -6.73 -14.54 12.08
CA ALA A 97 -6.26 -13.15 12.04
C ALA A 97 -4.76 -13.01 12.34
N SER A 98 -4.19 -13.92 13.13
CA SER A 98 -2.75 -13.96 13.43
C SER A 98 -1.86 -14.33 12.24
N GLU A 99 -2.46 -14.89 11.18
CA GLU A 99 -1.74 -15.25 9.95
C GLU A 99 -1.81 -14.14 8.89
N ALA A 100 -2.63 -13.09 9.12
CA ALA A 100 -2.94 -12.07 8.14
C ALA A 100 -2.17 -10.78 8.37
N GLU A 101 -1.60 -10.24 7.31
CA GLU A 101 -1.09 -8.87 7.25
C GLU A 101 -2.23 -7.86 7.16
N ILE A 102 -3.29 -8.19 6.43
CA ILE A 102 -4.45 -7.33 6.20
C ILE A 102 -5.67 -7.91 6.96
N ARG A 103 -6.08 -7.23 8.02
CA ARG A 103 -7.22 -7.64 8.86
C ARG A 103 -8.38 -6.68 8.64
N ILE A 104 -9.48 -7.21 8.10
CA ILE A 104 -10.58 -6.44 7.52
C ILE A 104 -11.79 -6.46 8.45
N ALA A 105 -12.24 -5.28 8.83
CA ALA A 105 -13.49 -5.06 9.58
C ALA A 105 -14.54 -4.37 8.70
N PHE A 106 -15.80 -4.41 9.17
CA PHE A 106 -16.95 -3.76 8.51
C PHE A 106 -17.76 -2.94 9.53
N ASP A 107 -17.05 -2.10 10.30
CA ASP A 107 -17.72 -1.22 11.26
C ASP A 107 -18.26 0.03 10.55
N ALA A 108 -19.59 0.11 10.44
CA ALA A 108 -20.28 1.21 9.80
C ALA A 108 -20.12 2.58 10.52
N ASN A 109 -19.64 2.57 11.77
CA ASN A 109 -19.47 3.78 12.56
C ASN A 109 -18.04 4.36 12.46
N ASP A 110 -17.09 3.64 11.82
CA ASP A 110 -15.69 4.03 11.75
C ASP A 110 -15.25 4.49 10.35
N GLY A 111 -16.18 4.63 9.41
CA GLY A 111 -15.87 4.99 8.02
C GLY A 111 -15.08 3.91 7.27
N SER A 112 -14.57 4.24 6.08
CA SER A 112 -13.65 3.33 5.38
C SER A 112 -12.24 3.87 5.48
N TRP A 113 -11.28 2.97 5.68
CA TRP A 113 -9.86 3.30 5.80
C TRP A 113 -8.98 2.05 5.69
N SER A 114 -7.73 2.24 5.34
CA SER A 114 -6.67 1.22 5.39
C SER A 114 -5.35 1.85 5.84
N TYR A 115 -4.49 1.06 6.47
CA TYR A 115 -3.08 1.42 6.59
C TYR A 115 -2.40 1.34 5.24
N ILE A 116 -1.38 2.19 5.02
CA ILE A 116 -0.62 2.21 3.77
C ILE A 116 0.48 1.15 3.83
N GLY A 117 0.38 0.14 2.95
CA GLY A 117 1.39 -0.89 2.81
C GLY A 117 1.78 -1.54 4.13
N ARG A 118 3.08 -1.65 4.39
CA ARG A 118 3.64 -2.30 5.57
C ARG A 118 3.28 -1.66 6.92
N ASP A 119 2.75 -0.43 6.94
CA ASP A 119 2.25 0.16 8.19
C ASP A 119 1.22 -0.77 8.88
N ALA A 120 0.52 -1.59 8.11
CA ALA A 120 -0.42 -2.60 8.63
C ALA A 120 0.22 -3.61 9.60
N ILE A 121 1.47 -3.98 9.38
CA ILE A 121 2.20 -4.94 10.24
C ILE A 121 3.17 -4.24 11.20
N ASP A 122 3.77 -3.16 10.77
CA ASP A 122 4.80 -2.47 11.55
C ASP A 122 4.24 -1.66 12.72
N LEU A 123 2.96 -1.22 12.61
CA LEU A 123 2.30 -0.41 13.63
C LEU A 123 1.20 -1.16 14.38
N VAL A 124 0.63 -2.21 13.81
CA VAL A 124 -0.51 -2.93 14.37
C VAL A 124 -0.13 -4.38 14.69
N GLY A 125 0.61 -4.56 15.79
CA GLY A 125 1.06 -5.88 16.25
C GLY A 125 -0.03 -6.77 16.86
N ASP A 126 -1.18 -6.20 17.29
CA ASP A 126 -2.30 -6.96 17.86
C ASP A 126 -3.17 -7.57 16.75
N PRO A 127 -3.20 -8.91 16.61
CA PRO A 127 -3.97 -9.57 15.57
C PRO A 127 -5.50 -9.42 15.70
N SER A 128 -6.00 -8.98 16.84
CA SER A 128 -7.43 -8.69 17.04
C SER A 128 -7.85 -7.33 16.47
N LYS A 129 -6.90 -6.47 16.12
CA LYS A 129 -7.17 -5.13 15.61
C LYS A 129 -7.24 -5.12 14.08
N PRO A 130 -8.20 -4.40 13.49
CA PRO A 130 -8.25 -4.23 12.04
C PRO A 130 -7.08 -3.41 11.53
N THR A 131 -6.67 -3.68 10.29
CA THR A 131 -5.75 -2.85 9.52
C THR A 131 -6.42 -2.24 8.31
N MET A 132 -7.69 -2.58 8.09
CA MET A 132 -8.58 -2.03 7.08
C MET A 132 -10.01 -2.09 7.59
N ASN A 133 -10.82 -1.08 7.30
CA ASN A 133 -12.25 -1.06 7.64
C ASN A 133 -13.09 -0.59 6.46
N PHE A 134 -14.28 -1.12 6.33
CA PHE A 134 -15.30 -0.67 5.39
C PHE A 134 -16.55 -0.22 6.13
N GLY A 135 -16.84 1.08 6.07
CA GLY A 135 -17.93 1.72 6.81
C GLY A 135 -19.24 1.86 6.03
N TRP A 136 -19.30 1.40 4.76
CA TRP A 136 -20.51 1.50 3.92
C TRP A 136 -20.65 0.33 2.96
N ASP A 137 -21.78 0.30 2.24
CA ASP A 137 -22.15 -0.80 1.35
C ASP A 137 -21.24 -0.91 0.12
N LEU A 138 -20.44 -1.98 0.06
CA LEU A 138 -19.52 -2.29 -1.03
C LEU A 138 -20.22 -2.92 -2.26
N THR A 139 -21.50 -3.26 -2.19
CA THR A 139 -22.23 -3.84 -3.33
C THR A 139 -22.63 -2.80 -4.35
N THR A 140 -22.60 -1.52 -3.98
CA THR A 140 -22.84 -0.38 -4.87
C THR A 140 -21.62 -0.11 -5.77
N THR A 141 -21.79 0.68 -6.84
CA THR A 141 -20.66 1.11 -7.68
C THR A 141 -19.61 1.86 -6.85
N TYR A 142 -20.06 2.84 -6.05
CA TYR A 142 -19.15 3.58 -5.16
C TYR A 142 -18.45 2.70 -4.14
N GLY A 143 -19.16 1.72 -3.58
CA GLY A 143 -18.57 0.77 -2.64
C GLY A 143 -17.52 -0.14 -3.27
N ARG A 144 -17.72 -0.59 -4.50
CA ARG A 144 -16.72 -1.35 -5.24
C ARG A 144 -15.45 -0.53 -5.50
N ASP A 145 -15.61 0.74 -5.88
CA ASP A 145 -14.48 1.66 -6.03
C ASP A 145 -13.78 1.89 -4.69
N THR A 146 -14.53 1.97 -3.58
CA THR A 146 -13.95 2.00 -2.22
C THR A 146 -13.13 0.75 -1.93
N ALA A 147 -13.62 -0.44 -2.26
CA ALA A 147 -12.84 -1.66 -2.02
C ALA A 147 -11.51 -1.66 -2.79
N LEU A 148 -11.52 -1.21 -4.04
CA LEU A 148 -10.29 -1.03 -4.83
C LEU A 148 -9.36 0.02 -4.20
N HIS A 149 -9.92 1.14 -3.74
CA HIS A 149 -9.20 2.24 -3.10
C HIS A 149 -8.48 1.78 -1.81
N GLU A 150 -9.19 1.15 -0.88
CA GLU A 150 -8.59 0.71 0.39
C GLU A 150 -7.54 -0.39 0.17
N ILE A 151 -7.74 -1.29 -0.81
CA ILE A 151 -6.70 -2.24 -1.20
C ILE A 151 -5.52 -1.51 -1.83
N GLY A 152 -5.73 -0.47 -2.62
CA GLY A 152 -4.66 0.41 -3.13
C GLY A 152 -3.79 0.97 -2.01
N HIS A 153 -4.39 1.43 -0.89
CA HIS A 153 -3.64 1.81 0.30
C HIS A 153 -2.86 0.63 0.87
N ALA A 154 -3.48 -0.53 1.02
CA ALA A 154 -2.78 -1.73 1.50
C ALA A 154 -1.62 -2.14 0.58
N LEU A 155 -1.64 -1.80 -0.70
CA LEU A 155 -0.53 -1.96 -1.63
C LEU A 155 0.56 -0.89 -1.51
N GLY A 156 0.33 0.18 -0.77
CA GLY A 156 1.32 1.24 -0.53
C GLY A 156 1.04 2.55 -1.24
N PHE A 157 -0.11 2.72 -1.91
CA PHE A 157 -0.44 3.94 -2.63
C PHE A 157 -1.11 4.97 -1.71
N PRO A 158 -0.64 6.23 -1.68
CA PRO A 158 -1.29 7.32 -0.95
C PRO A 158 -2.47 7.90 -1.75
N HIS A 159 -3.12 8.92 -1.17
CA HIS A 159 -4.20 9.64 -1.87
C HIS A 159 -3.69 10.49 -3.03
N GLU A 160 -4.31 10.33 -4.19
CA GLU A 160 -3.91 11.02 -5.42
C GLU A 160 -4.16 12.53 -5.40
N HIS A 161 -5.16 13.02 -4.67
CA HIS A 161 -5.39 14.46 -4.53
C HIS A 161 -4.30 15.18 -3.72
N GLN A 162 -3.52 14.44 -2.94
CA GLN A 162 -2.36 14.95 -2.20
C GLN A 162 -1.08 15.00 -3.06
N ASN A 163 -1.12 14.50 -4.29
CA ASN A 163 -0.02 14.56 -5.24
C ASN A 163 0.43 16.03 -5.44
N PRO A 164 1.72 16.36 -5.23
CA PRO A 164 2.21 17.72 -5.36
C PRO A 164 2.02 18.30 -6.77
N ASN A 165 1.95 17.42 -7.79
CA ASN A 165 1.76 17.79 -9.18
C ASN A 165 0.29 18.03 -9.55
N SER A 166 -0.65 17.84 -8.63
CA SER A 166 -2.10 18.01 -8.91
C SER A 166 -2.51 19.45 -9.28
N GLY A 167 -1.72 20.44 -8.88
CA GLY A 167 -2.09 21.85 -9.05
C GLY A 167 -3.31 22.28 -8.23
N ILE A 168 -3.88 21.38 -7.41
CA ILE A 168 -5.06 21.67 -6.58
C ILE A 168 -4.69 22.67 -5.50
N VAL A 169 -5.43 23.79 -5.44
CA VAL A 169 -5.47 24.71 -4.33
C VAL A 169 -6.86 24.67 -3.71
N TRP A 170 -6.93 24.44 -2.43
CA TRP A 170 -8.17 24.29 -1.70
C TRP A 170 -8.77 25.63 -1.30
N ASP A 171 -10.10 25.73 -1.29
CA ASP A 171 -10.78 26.67 -0.39
C ASP A 171 -10.80 26.05 1.00
N GLU A 172 -9.78 26.34 1.78
CA GLU A 172 -9.61 25.70 3.09
C GLU A 172 -10.81 25.90 4.01
N ALA A 173 -11.43 27.08 3.98
CA ALA A 173 -12.60 27.37 4.83
C ALA A 173 -13.77 26.45 4.44
N ALA A 174 -14.02 26.30 3.14
CA ALA A 174 -15.05 25.42 2.63
C ALA A 174 -14.75 23.95 2.91
N VAL A 175 -13.48 23.52 2.75
CA VAL A 175 -13.02 22.16 3.06
C VAL A 175 -13.23 21.82 4.53
N TYR A 176 -12.78 22.66 5.46
CA TYR A 176 -12.99 22.41 6.89
C TYR A 176 -14.47 22.35 7.26
N ALA A 177 -15.29 23.26 6.72
CA ALA A 177 -16.73 23.26 6.97
C ALA A 177 -17.42 21.99 6.40
N TYR A 178 -16.99 21.54 5.22
CA TYR A 178 -17.55 20.34 4.57
C TYR A 178 -17.25 19.06 5.38
N PHE A 179 -16.00 18.84 5.75
CA PHE A 179 -15.57 17.62 6.42
C PHE A 179 -15.92 17.59 7.93
N ALA A 180 -16.15 18.73 8.57
CA ALA A 180 -16.71 18.79 9.91
C ALA A 180 -18.19 18.32 9.98
N GLY A 181 -18.89 18.27 8.86
CA GLY A 181 -20.28 17.83 8.76
C GLY A 181 -20.43 16.34 8.45
N HIS A 182 -21.71 15.90 8.44
CA HIS A 182 -22.07 14.53 7.98
C HIS A 182 -21.57 14.27 6.55
N PRO A 183 -21.07 13.07 6.23
CA PRO A 183 -20.93 11.88 7.08
C PRO A 183 -19.57 11.76 7.80
N ASN A 184 -18.63 12.70 7.59
CA ASN A 184 -17.25 12.53 8.02
C ASN A 184 -17.03 12.94 9.48
N TYR A 185 -17.61 14.06 9.93
CA TYR A 185 -17.45 14.61 11.30
C TYR A 185 -15.97 14.78 11.73
N TRP A 186 -15.09 15.16 10.79
CA TRP A 186 -13.66 15.28 11.03
C TRP A 186 -13.32 16.61 11.73
N ASP A 187 -12.37 16.55 12.65
CA ASP A 187 -11.73 17.74 13.18
C ASP A 187 -10.77 18.40 12.16
N ARG A 188 -10.20 19.54 12.53
CA ARG A 188 -9.30 20.27 11.63
C ARG A 188 -8.01 19.51 11.34
N GLU A 189 -7.46 18.80 12.33
CA GLU A 189 -6.21 18.05 12.18
C GLU A 189 -6.40 16.87 11.22
N THR A 190 -7.46 16.10 11.42
CA THR A 190 -7.85 15.00 10.52
C THR A 190 -8.11 15.50 9.10
N THR A 191 -8.83 16.62 8.96
CA THR A 191 -9.11 17.23 7.65
C THR A 191 -7.83 17.70 6.97
N TYR A 192 -6.94 18.39 7.70
CA TYR A 192 -5.67 18.83 7.15
C TYR A 192 -4.83 17.66 6.68
N TYR A 193 -4.67 16.63 7.51
CA TYR A 193 -3.85 15.46 7.21
C TYR A 193 -4.35 14.69 6.00
N ASN A 194 -5.66 14.48 5.89
CA ASN A 194 -6.24 13.64 4.85
C ASN A 194 -6.59 14.39 3.56
N ILE A 195 -6.76 15.73 3.58
CA ILE A 195 -7.24 16.50 2.42
C ILE A 195 -6.25 17.58 2.00
N ILE A 196 -5.91 18.48 2.92
CA ILE A 196 -5.22 19.73 2.55
C ILE A 196 -3.72 19.53 2.38
N ARG A 197 -3.11 18.71 3.24
CA ARG A 197 -1.69 18.39 3.18
C ARG A 197 -1.34 17.82 1.81
N LYS A 198 -0.31 18.38 1.19
CA LYS A 198 0.33 17.79 0.02
C LYS A 198 1.48 16.89 0.45
N LEU A 199 1.64 15.81 -0.28
CA LEU A 199 2.82 14.96 -0.18
C LEU A 199 4.03 15.74 -0.70
N GLU A 200 5.20 15.46 -0.14
CA GLU A 200 6.44 16.01 -0.67
C GLU A 200 6.72 15.37 -2.05
N PRO A 201 7.33 16.10 -3.00
CA PRO A 201 7.63 15.53 -4.34
C PRO A 201 8.43 14.22 -4.31
N ARG A 202 9.11 13.95 -3.20
CA ARG A 202 9.88 12.71 -2.98
C ARG A 202 9.03 11.57 -2.41
N GLU A 203 7.82 11.86 -1.93
CA GLU A 203 6.83 10.88 -1.42
C GLU A 203 6.05 10.23 -2.55
N VAL A 204 6.10 10.80 -3.74
CA VAL A 204 5.42 10.30 -4.94
C VAL A 204 6.48 9.93 -5.97
N GLU A 205 6.58 8.69 -6.33
CA GLU A 205 7.46 8.21 -7.40
C GLU A 205 7.00 8.76 -8.76
N GLY A 206 7.12 10.10 -8.93
CA GLY A 206 7.18 10.75 -10.23
C GLY A 206 5.99 10.66 -11.19
N SER A 207 4.82 10.18 -10.76
CA SER A 207 3.65 10.17 -11.64
C SER A 207 3.06 11.59 -11.81
N ALA A 208 2.61 11.88 -13.01
CA ALA A 208 1.73 13.02 -13.25
C ALA A 208 0.42 12.78 -12.48
N TRP A 209 -0.20 13.86 -11.96
CA TRP A 209 -1.50 13.77 -11.31
C TRP A 209 -2.56 13.15 -12.23
N ASP A 210 -3.24 12.13 -11.75
CA ASP A 210 -4.35 11.48 -12.44
C ASP A 210 -5.69 11.77 -11.74
N ARG A 211 -6.50 12.64 -12.33
CA ARG A 211 -7.83 12.99 -11.80
C ARG A 211 -8.80 11.82 -11.74
N ASP A 212 -8.57 10.77 -12.53
CA ASP A 212 -9.44 9.61 -12.65
C ASP A 212 -8.93 8.40 -11.86
N SER A 213 -7.79 8.53 -11.14
CA SER A 213 -7.23 7.48 -10.28
C SER A 213 -8.25 6.99 -9.25
N VAL A 214 -8.26 5.68 -9.01
CA VAL A 214 -9.04 5.08 -7.92
C VAL A 214 -8.60 5.60 -6.54
N MET A 215 -7.35 6.09 -6.42
CA MET A 215 -6.81 6.69 -5.20
C MET A 215 -7.27 8.14 -4.99
N HIS A 216 -8.10 8.67 -5.88
CA HIS A 216 -8.63 10.02 -5.78
C HIS A 216 -9.99 10.03 -5.09
N TYR A 217 -10.24 11.06 -4.25
CA TYR A 217 -11.57 11.26 -3.64
C TYR A 217 -12.56 11.89 -4.59
N HIS A 218 -13.85 11.71 -4.26
CA HIS A 218 -14.92 12.52 -4.76
C HIS A 218 -14.98 13.85 -4.00
N PHE A 219 -14.78 14.96 -4.68
CA PHE A 219 -14.91 16.29 -4.10
C PHE A 219 -16.12 17.03 -4.67
N GLU A 220 -16.98 17.53 -3.80
CA GLU A 220 -18.12 18.36 -4.21
C GLU A 220 -17.66 19.71 -4.75
N ALA A 221 -18.56 20.36 -5.51
CA ALA A 221 -18.30 21.70 -6.03
C ALA A 221 -18.04 22.72 -4.90
N GLY A 222 -17.10 23.64 -5.13
CA GLY A 222 -16.80 24.71 -4.19
C GLY A 222 -15.70 24.41 -3.18
N LEU A 223 -15.08 23.22 -3.23
CA LEU A 223 -13.96 22.88 -2.35
C LEU A 223 -12.59 23.21 -2.97
N ILE A 224 -12.54 23.36 -4.30
CA ILE A 224 -11.31 23.61 -5.06
C ILE A 224 -11.36 25.03 -5.61
N SER A 225 -10.36 25.85 -5.31
CA SER A 225 -10.18 27.21 -5.82
C SER A 225 -9.34 27.27 -7.10
N GLU A 226 -8.35 26.36 -7.26
CA GLU A 226 -7.54 26.19 -8.46
C GLU A 226 -7.33 24.69 -8.73
N PRO A 227 -7.12 24.28 -10.00
CA PRO A 227 -7.11 25.10 -11.20
C PRO A 227 -8.52 25.63 -11.60
N GLU A 228 -8.57 26.68 -12.39
CA GLU A 228 -9.84 27.32 -12.82
C GLU A 228 -10.82 26.32 -13.46
N ALA A 229 -10.31 25.30 -14.14
CA ALA A 229 -11.13 24.23 -14.74
C ALA A 229 -11.95 23.43 -13.70
N LEU A 230 -11.56 23.41 -12.43
CA LEU A 230 -12.22 22.74 -11.30
C LEU A 230 -12.98 23.71 -10.39
N ARG A 231 -12.76 25.02 -10.53
CA ARG A 231 -13.41 26.02 -9.67
C ARG A 231 -14.92 25.94 -9.80
N GLY A 232 -15.61 25.76 -8.67
CA GLY A 232 -17.06 25.66 -8.61
C GLY A 232 -17.64 24.40 -9.25
N LYS A 233 -16.81 23.42 -9.62
CA LYS A 233 -17.25 22.14 -10.18
C LYS A 233 -16.85 20.99 -9.24
N PRO A 234 -17.59 19.88 -9.27
CA PRO A 234 -17.17 18.69 -8.53
C PRO A 234 -15.99 18.02 -9.26
N LEU A 235 -15.11 17.41 -8.48
CA LEU A 235 -14.08 16.49 -8.98
C LEU A 235 -14.52 15.08 -8.64
N ILE A 236 -14.96 14.34 -9.66
CA ILE A 236 -15.47 12.98 -9.53
C ILE A 236 -14.65 12.09 -10.46
N PRO A 237 -13.82 11.18 -9.92
CA PRO A 237 -13.15 10.16 -10.71
C PRO A 237 -14.15 9.29 -11.48
N LYS A 238 -13.72 8.72 -12.60
CA LYS A 238 -14.61 7.88 -13.42
C LYS A 238 -15.04 6.58 -12.74
N GLY A 239 -14.31 6.18 -11.71
CA GLY A 239 -14.47 4.91 -11.02
C GLY A 239 -13.65 3.79 -11.67
N SER A 240 -13.49 2.69 -10.93
CA SER A 240 -12.57 1.60 -11.28
C SER A 240 -11.10 2.06 -11.37
N LEU A 241 -10.21 1.15 -11.78
CA LEU A 241 -8.80 1.48 -11.97
C LEU A 241 -8.60 2.30 -13.27
N SER A 242 -7.89 3.39 -13.17
CA SER A 242 -7.50 4.17 -14.35
C SER A 242 -6.36 3.49 -15.12
N PRO A 243 -6.10 3.89 -16.38
CA PRO A 243 -4.90 3.44 -17.08
C PRO A 243 -3.60 3.73 -16.34
N THR A 244 -3.52 4.89 -15.66
CA THR A 244 -2.36 5.28 -14.84
C THR A 244 -2.22 4.40 -13.61
N ASP A 245 -3.32 4.10 -12.89
CA ASP A 245 -3.29 3.14 -11.76
C ASP A 245 -2.71 1.79 -12.20
N ILE A 246 -3.13 1.30 -13.38
CA ILE A 246 -2.68 0.01 -13.93
C ILE A 246 -1.19 0.06 -14.29
N GLU A 247 -0.72 1.12 -14.91
CA GLU A 247 0.69 1.29 -15.29
C GLU A 247 1.57 1.39 -14.05
N GLU A 248 1.19 2.24 -13.09
CA GLU A 248 1.96 2.49 -11.88
C GLU A 248 2.05 1.26 -10.97
N VAL A 249 0.96 0.52 -10.78
CA VAL A 249 1.03 -0.70 -9.96
C VAL A 249 1.90 -1.78 -10.60
N ARG A 250 1.88 -1.90 -11.92
CA ARG A 250 2.77 -2.83 -12.65
C ARG A 250 4.24 -2.41 -12.58
N ARG A 251 4.52 -1.11 -12.60
CA ARG A 251 5.85 -0.57 -12.37
C ARG A 251 6.30 -0.80 -10.93
N PHE A 252 5.40 -0.61 -9.98
CA PHE A 252 5.67 -0.75 -8.55
C PHE A 252 5.86 -2.21 -8.13
N TYR A 253 5.06 -3.14 -8.70
CA TYR A 253 5.12 -4.59 -8.48
C TYR A 253 5.18 -5.34 -9.83
N PRO A 254 6.32 -5.30 -10.53
CA PRO A 254 6.43 -5.96 -11.82
C PRO A 254 6.18 -7.47 -11.72
N THR A 255 5.69 -8.06 -12.81
CA THR A 255 5.52 -9.51 -12.93
C THR A 255 6.83 -10.23 -12.60
N LEU A 256 6.75 -11.28 -11.82
CA LEU A 256 7.93 -12.07 -11.44
C LEU A 256 8.42 -12.89 -12.64
N ASP A 257 9.74 -12.99 -12.78
CA ASP A 257 10.35 -13.92 -13.72
C ASP A 257 10.14 -15.36 -13.20
N PRO A 258 9.55 -16.26 -13.98
CA PRO A 258 9.42 -17.67 -13.61
C PRO A 258 10.77 -18.45 -13.63
N GLN A 259 11.81 -17.89 -14.25
CA GLN A 259 13.13 -18.51 -14.39
C GLN A 259 14.18 -17.73 -13.61
N LEU A 260 14.27 -18.01 -12.31
CA LEU A 260 15.25 -17.35 -11.46
C LEU A 260 16.65 -17.93 -11.66
N PRO A 261 17.70 -17.09 -11.73
CA PRO A 261 19.08 -17.57 -11.67
C PRO A 261 19.36 -18.24 -10.31
N GLU A 262 20.22 -19.23 -10.29
CA GLU A 262 20.63 -19.91 -9.06
C GLU A 262 21.76 -19.13 -8.38
N LEU A 263 21.60 -18.83 -7.08
CA LEU A 263 22.67 -18.31 -6.25
C LEU A 263 23.49 -19.47 -5.67
N LYS A 264 24.71 -19.62 -6.15
CA LYS A 264 25.62 -20.66 -5.71
C LYS A 264 26.60 -20.17 -4.65
N VAL A 265 27.03 -21.09 -3.80
CA VAL A 265 28.01 -20.83 -2.75
C VAL A 265 29.34 -20.40 -3.34
N TRP A 266 29.92 -19.34 -2.80
CA TRP A 266 31.20 -18.75 -3.20
C TRP A 266 31.24 -18.16 -4.63
N GLU A 267 30.05 -17.99 -5.26
CA GLU A 267 29.94 -17.25 -6.52
C GLU A 267 29.49 -15.82 -6.28
N LEU A 268 30.32 -14.86 -6.68
CA LEU A 268 29.97 -13.44 -6.62
C LEU A 268 28.98 -13.10 -7.73
N GLN A 269 27.81 -12.62 -7.35
CA GLN A 269 26.81 -12.08 -8.28
C GLN A 269 26.97 -10.56 -8.36
N ARG A 270 27.18 -10.03 -9.56
CA ARG A 270 27.13 -8.57 -9.76
C ARG A 270 25.68 -8.13 -9.73
N VAL A 271 25.41 -7.10 -8.95
CA VAL A 271 24.09 -6.52 -8.78
C VAL A 271 24.08 -5.15 -9.43
N GLN A 272 23.09 -4.91 -10.29
CA GLN A 272 22.77 -3.59 -10.84
C GLN A 272 21.26 -3.41 -10.75
N LEU A 273 20.83 -2.44 -9.95
CA LEU A 273 19.42 -2.17 -9.70
C LEU A 273 19.05 -0.78 -10.23
N PRO A 274 18.03 -0.69 -11.10
CA PRO A 274 17.39 0.57 -11.44
C PRO A 274 16.48 1.04 -10.29
N PRO A 275 15.96 2.28 -10.33
CA PRO A 275 14.95 2.73 -9.39
C PRO A 275 13.75 1.77 -9.32
N GLY A 276 13.31 1.43 -8.11
CA GLY A 276 12.23 0.48 -7.87
C GLY A 276 12.54 -0.98 -8.23
N GLY A 277 13.76 -1.26 -8.76
CA GLY A 277 14.17 -2.58 -9.23
C GLY A 277 14.34 -3.61 -8.11
N GLN A 278 14.10 -4.87 -8.44
CA GLN A 278 14.34 -6.04 -7.60
C GLN A 278 15.03 -7.11 -8.42
N LEU A 279 15.93 -7.87 -7.78
CA LEU A 279 16.57 -9.06 -8.34
C LEU A 279 16.27 -10.25 -7.43
N ASP A 280 15.93 -11.36 -8.03
CA ASP A 280 15.58 -12.60 -7.33
C ASP A 280 16.52 -13.73 -7.73
N TRP A 281 16.84 -14.60 -6.78
CA TRP A 281 17.62 -15.83 -7.00
C TRP A 281 16.95 -17.01 -6.34
N VAL A 282 17.05 -18.17 -6.97
CA VAL A 282 16.76 -19.43 -6.31
C VAL A 282 18.01 -19.98 -5.63
N ILE A 283 17.82 -20.55 -4.43
CA ILE A 283 18.90 -21.23 -3.66
C ILE A 283 18.48 -22.69 -3.46
N ARG A 284 19.37 -23.62 -3.83
CA ARG A 284 19.23 -25.06 -3.63
C ARG A 284 20.45 -25.57 -2.86
N PRO A 285 20.41 -25.53 -1.52
CA PRO A 285 21.57 -25.93 -0.73
C PRO A 285 21.86 -27.43 -0.88
N SER A 286 23.13 -27.79 -1.00
CA SER A 286 23.60 -29.17 -1.04
C SER A 286 23.81 -29.78 0.33
N GLU A 287 23.96 -28.96 1.37
CA GLU A 287 24.29 -29.37 2.74
C GLU A 287 23.40 -28.65 3.77
N THR A 288 23.18 -29.33 4.90
CA THR A 288 22.55 -28.70 6.07
C THR A 288 23.59 -27.92 6.86
N ARG A 289 23.65 -26.62 6.70
CA ARG A 289 24.50 -25.74 7.51
C ARG A 289 23.92 -24.34 7.62
N GLU A 290 24.56 -23.51 8.41
CA GLU A 290 24.35 -22.07 8.36
C GLU A 290 25.05 -21.49 7.13
N TYR A 291 24.33 -20.68 6.39
CA TYR A 291 24.82 -19.91 5.25
C TYR A 291 24.73 -18.43 5.58
N THR A 292 25.73 -17.68 5.15
CA THR A 292 25.69 -16.23 5.15
C THR A 292 25.39 -15.74 3.73
N LEU A 293 24.34 -14.92 3.61
CA LEU A 293 24.04 -14.19 2.37
C LEU A 293 24.34 -12.73 2.65
N GLN A 294 25.21 -12.11 1.84
CA GLN A 294 25.66 -10.76 2.11
C GLN A 294 25.79 -9.94 0.84
N THR A 295 25.36 -8.67 0.91
CA THR A 295 25.63 -7.68 -0.13
C THR A 295 26.90 -6.90 0.16
N PHE A 296 27.51 -6.38 -0.92
CA PHE A 296 28.76 -5.63 -0.88
C PHE A 296 28.67 -4.41 -1.80
N GLY A 297 29.22 -3.30 -1.37
CA GLY A 297 29.28 -2.07 -2.14
C GLY A 297 28.80 -0.86 -1.36
N ALA A 298 28.48 0.20 -2.09
CA ALA A 298 28.01 1.45 -1.51
C ALA A 298 26.48 1.57 -1.45
N LEU A 299 25.76 0.52 -1.88
CA LEU A 299 24.32 0.51 -1.96
C LEU A 299 23.70 0.17 -0.61
N ASP A 300 22.62 0.85 -0.31
CA ASP A 300 21.70 0.53 0.76
C ASP A 300 20.73 -0.55 0.27
N THR A 301 20.84 -1.76 0.80
CA THR A 301 20.14 -2.92 0.25
C THR A 301 19.23 -3.59 1.26
N VAL A 302 18.12 -4.14 0.79
CA VAL A 302 17.21 -4.98 1.56
C VAL A 302 17.21 -6.38 0.96
N MET A 303 17.47 -7.39 1.77
CA MET A 303 17.32 -8.79 1.41
C MET A 303 16.15 -9.43 2.15
N VAL A 304 15.38 -10.26 1.44
CA VAL A 304 14.32 -11.08 2.04
C VAL A 304 14.43 -12.50 1.52
N LEU A 305 14.43 -13.47 2.44
CA LEU A 305 14.52 -14.88 2.12
C LEU A 305 13.18 -15.57 2.38
N PHE A 306 12.75 -16.36 1.41
CA PHE A 306 11.57 -17.22 1.48
C PHE A 306 11.95 -18.67 1.26
N GLU A 307 11.23 -19.59 1.91
CA GLU A 307 11.23 -21.02 1.56
C GLU A 307 10.06 -21.30 0.61
N VAL A 308 10.31 -22.01 -0.47
CA VAL A 308 9.26 -22.46 -1.40
C VAL A 308 8.56 -23.66 -0.78
N THR A 309 7.26 -23.55 -0.54
CA THR A 309 6.42 -24.64 -0.02
C THR A 309 5.26 -24.95 -0.98
N ASN A 310 4.57 -26.05 -0.77
CA ASN A 310 3.39 -26.41 -1.57
C ASN A 310 2.25 -25.37 -1.42
N ASP A 311 2.23 -24.64 -0.30
CA ASP A 311 1.23 -23.61 -0.02
C ASP A 311 1.67 -22.22 -0.45
N GLY A 312 2.80 -22.10 -1.13
CA GLY A 312 3.42 -20.84 -1.56
C GLY A 312 4.70 -20.47 -0.79
N PRO A 313 5.29 -19.31 -1.07
CA PRO A 313 6.52 -18.87 -0.44
C PRO A 313 6.29 -18.52 1.04
N ARG A 314 7.05 -19.17 1.92
CA ARG A 314 7.04 -18.93 3.37
C ARG A 314 8.21 -18.00 3.74
N TYR A 315 7.90 -16.86 4.34
CA TYR A 315 8.91 -15.94 4.88
C TYR A 315 9.82 -16.63 5.91
N MET A 316 11.11 -16.41 5.81
CA MET A 316 12.12 -16.92 6.73
C MET A 316 12.88 -15.82 7.46
N ALA A 317 13.47 -14.88 6.74
CA ALA A 317 14.31 -13.84 7.30
C ALA A 317 14.35 -12.62 6.36
N ALA A 318 14.64 -11.46 6.92
CA ALA A 318 14.98 -10.25 6.17
C ALA A 318 16.05 -9.46 6.92
N ASP A 319 16.83 -8.69 6.16
CA ASP A 319 17.85 -7.78 6.68
C ASP A 319 18.10 -6.64 5.69
N ASP A 320 18.54 -5.49 6.22
CA ASP A 320 18.87 -4.31 5.43
C ASP A 320 20.24 -3.70 5.76
N ASP A 321 20.73 -3.79 7.02
CA ASP A 321 21.94 -3.09 7.44
C ASP A 321 22.83 -3.84 8.45
N SER A 322 22.60 -5.14 8.68
CA SER A 322 23.42 -5.93 9.60
C SER A 322 24.83 -6.24 9.08
N GLY A 323 25.09 -6.00 7.79
CA GLY A 323 26.39 -6.14 7.17
C GLY A 323 27.31 -4.94 7.39
N THR A 324 28.33 -4.80 6.53
CA THR A 324 29.25 -3.66 6.60
C THR A 324 28.62 -2.43 5.96
N SER A 325 28.58 -1.33 6.68
CA SER A 325 27.92 -0.07 6.28
C SER A 325 26.40 -0.23 6.14
N LEU A 326 25.86 -0.13 4.94
CA LEU A 326 24.42 -0.24 4.62
C LEU A 326 24.14 -1.52 3.81
N ASN A 327 25.01 -2.49 3.91
CA ASN A 327 24.82 -3.77 3.24
C ASN A 327 24.02 -4.72 4.12
N ALA A 328 23.13 -5.47 3.53
CA ALA A 328 22.36 -6.49 4.20
C ALA A 328 23.20 -7.76 4.42
N GLU A 329 22.99 -8.42 5.56
CA GLU A 329 23.59 -9.72 5.89
C GLU A 329 22.58 -10.65 6.55
N LEU A 330 22.31 -11.80 5.96
CA LEU A 330 21.45 -12.85 6.52
C LEU A 330 22.28 -14.06 6.91
N LYS A 331 22.18 -14.52 8.16
CA LYS A 331 22.70 -15.81 8.62
C LYS A 331 21.54 -16.77 8.84
N VAL A 332 21.45 -17.80 8.01
CA VAL A 332 20.29 -18.68 7.97
C VAL A 332 20.71 -20.14 7.81
N ARG A 333 20.05 -21.03 8.56
CA ARG A 333 20.22 -22.46 8.40
C ARG A 333 19.34 -22.96 7.26
N LEU A 334 19.94 -23.46 6.18
CA LEU A 334 19.26 -24.02 5.03
C LEU A 334 19.42 -25.54 4.98
N LEU A 335 18.48 -26.22 4.32
CA LEU A 335 18.38 -27.68 4.28
C LEU A 335 18.41 -28.18 2.84
N PRO A 336 19.16 -29.22 2.51
CA PRO A 336 19.14 -29.83 1.19
C PRO A 336 17.76 -30.42 0.86
N GLY A 337 17.42 -30.44 -0.42
CA GLY A 337 16.11 -30.89 -0.90
C GLY A 337 14.98 -29.87 -0.73
N ARG A 338 15.29 -28.70 -0.16
CA ARG A 338 14.39 -27.54 -0.14
C ARG A 338 14.85 -26.49 -1.12
N GLU A 339 13.93 -25.70 -1.58
CA GLU A 339 14.18 -24.56 -2.45
C GLU A 339 13.83 -23.27 -1.72
N TYR A 340 14.71 -22.26 -1.88
CA TYR A 340 14.53 -20.94 -1.27
C TYR A 340 14.62 -19.87 -2.34
N ILE A 341 13.97 -18.75 -2.13
CA ILE A 341 14.04 -17.57 -2.99
C ILE A 341 14.60 -16.41 -2.16
N LEU A 342 15.75 -15.89 -2.60
CA LEU A 342 16.30 -14.64 -2.11
C LEU A 342 15.84 -13.50 -3.01
N ARG A 343 15.32 -12.45 -2.41
CA ARG A 343 14.91 -11.22 -3.08
C ARG A 343 15.74 -10.07 -2.58
N LEU A 344 16.33 -9.32 -3.49
CA LEU A 344 17.18 -8.18 -3.23
C LEU A 344 16.61 -6.94 -3.93
N ARG A 345 16.43 -5.88 -3.18
CA ARG A 345 16.10 -4.54 -3.71
C ARG A 345 16.95 -3.47 -3.03
N LEU A 346 16.93 -2.26 -3.53
CA LEU A 346 17.44 -1.13 -2.79
C LEU A 346 16.48 -0.74 -1.66
N TYR A 347 17.02 -0.22 -0.59
CA TYR A 347 16.24 0.32 0.52
C TYR A 347 15.38 1.49 0.03
N TYR A 348 15.95 2.37 -0.82
CA TYR A 348 15.24 3.48 -1.45
C TYR A 348 14.75 3.10 -2.84
N SER A 349 13.48 3.32 -3.11
CA SER A 349 12.87 2.97 -4.38
C SER A 349 13.31 3.87 -5.55
N ASP A 350 13.72 5.11 -5.26
CA ASP A 350 14.25 6.07 -6.25
C ASP A 350 15.76 5.93 -6.48
N ALA A 351 16.46 5.16 -5.64
CA ALA A 351 17.88 4.91 -5.80
C ALA A 351 18.17 3.94 -6.96
N SER A 352 19.33 4.10 -7.54
CA SER A 352 19.89 3.15 -8.51
C SER A 352 21.36 2.95 -8.24
N GLY A 353 21.90 1.81 -8.65
CA GLY A 353 23.34 1.60 -8.54
C GLY A 353 23.75 0.15 -8.60
N GLY A 354 25.06 -0.08 -8.42
CA GLY A 354 25.69 -1.38 -8.54
C GLY A 354 26.44 -1.81 -7.27
N GLY A 355 26.47 -3.12 -7.08
CA GLY A 355 27.16 -3.77 -5.97
C GLY A 355 27.40 -5.24 -6.29
N ALA A 356 27.49 -6.05 -5.25
CA ALA A 356 27.62 -7.48 -5.37
C ALA A 356 26.82 -8.20 -4.27
N LEU A 357 26.48 -9.45 -4.54
CA LEU A 357 25.85 -10.40 -3.62
C LEU A 357 26.67 -11.68 -3.62
N MET A 358 26.86 -12.28 -2.46
CA MET A 358 27.50 -13.59 -2.31
C MET A 358 26.80 -14.40 -1.21
N MET A 359 26.77 -15.72 -1.41
CA MET A 359 26.42 -16.71 -0.39
C MET A 359 27.66 -17.56 -0.06
N TYR A 360 27.93 -17.78 1.25
CA TYR A 360 29.07 -18.58 1.71
C TYR A 360 28.82 -19.31 3.01
#